data_6381d8e6567944ee66e692329c08af26
#
_entry.id   6381d8e6567944ee66e692329c08af26
#
_cell.length_a   1.000
_cell.length_b   1.000
_cell.length_c   1.000
_cell.angle_alpha   90.00
_cell.angle_beta   90.00
_cell.angle_gamma   90.00
#
_symmetry.space_group_name_H-M   'P 1'
#
loop_
_entity.id
_entity.type
_entity.pdbx_description
1 polymer ?
#
loop_
_entity_poly.entity_id
_entity_poly.type
_entity_poly.pdbx_seq_one_letter_code
_entity_poly.pdbx_strand_id
1 'polypeptide(L)'
;MNQEQVLSLLSKNVNEHIEKKGKLSYLSWAWAWAEALKADPDASYKTEMFDGKCFMDINGTAMVFVTVTMFGKPMTCQLPVMNHLNKAIENPDAFAVNTAIMRCMTKGLALHGLSLYIYAGEDLPEGEGSDIDVNVMIDHLAAIDAASTLEELKDAYTTAYTACGVDKSWQKKVIDAKDKRKGALK
;
A
#
# COMPACT_ATOMS: atom_id res chain seq x y z
N MET A 1 -10.20 -13.10 19.75
CA MET A 1 -9.32 -13.37 18.60
C MET A 1 -8.10 -14.16 19.08
N ASN A 2 -7.83 -15.33 18.51
CA ASN A 2 -6.69 -16.20 18.82
C ASN A 2 -5.63 -16.17 17.70
N GLN A 3 -4.48 -16.84 17.90
CA GLN A 3 -3.37 -16.85 16.95
C GLN A 3 -3.75 -17.48 15.60
N GLU A 4 -4.54 -18.54 15.58
CA GLU A 4 -4.97 -19.21 14.36
C GLU A 4 -5.84 -18.28 13.48
N GLN A 5 -6.77 -17.55 14.10
CA GLN A 5 -7.60 -16.55 13.42
C GLN A 5 -6.76 -15.43 12.81
N VAL A 6 -5.73 -14.94 13.54
CA VAL A 6 -4.80 -13.92 12.99
C VAL A 6 -4.04 -14.47 11.77
N LEU A 7 -3.46 -15.67 11.90
CA LEU A 7 -2.69 -16.28 10.81
C LEU A 7 -3.56 -16.56 9.59
N SER A 8 -4.81 -16.99 9.79
CA SER A 8 -5.78 -17.19 8.72
C SER A 8 -6.06 -15.91 7.95
N LEU A 9 -6.24 -14.77 8.63
CA LEU A 9 -6.46 -13.48 7.98
C LEU A 9 -5.20 -12.97 7.25
N LEU A 10 -4.03 -13.09 7.87
CA LEU A 10 -2.75 -12.68 7.28
C LEU A 10 -2.40 -13.47 6.01
N SER A 11 -2.81 -14.73 5.93
CA SER A 11 -2.52 -15.60 4.78
C SER A 11 -3.46 -15.37 3.59
N LYS A 12 -4.53 -14.59 3.74
CA LYS A 12 -5.47 -14.34 2.65
C LYS A 12 -4.84 -13.48 1.56
N ASN A 13 -4.79 -14.03 0.35
CA ASN A 13 -4.36 -13.30 -0.84
C ASN A 13 -5.52 -12.45 -1.38
N VAL A 14 -5.32 -11.14 -1.43
CA VAL A 14 -6.31 -10.17 -1.92
C VAL A 14 -5.89 -9.48 -3.22
N ASN A 15 -4.79 -9.92 -3.85
CA ASN A 15 -4.18 -9.23 -5.00
C ASN A 15 -5.12 -9.05 -6.19
N GLU A 16 -6.03 -10.01 -6.44
CA GLU A 16 -7.00 -9.94 -7.54
C GLU A 16 -8.07 -8.85 -7.34
N HIS A 17 -8.20 -8.31 -6.13
CA HIS A 17 -9.20 -7.32 -5.75
C HIS A 17 -8.60 -5.95 -5.41
N ILE A 18 -7.30 -5.79 -5.70
CA ILE A 18 -6.59 -4.53 -5.49
C ILE A 18 -6.73 -3.66 -6.74
N GLU A 19 -7.26 -2.46 -6.56
CA GLU A 19 -7.25 -1.40 -7.57
C GLU A 19 -6.08 -0.46 -7.29
N LYS A 20 -5.28 -0.17 -8.32
CA LYS A 20 -4.22 0.85 -8.23
C LYS A 20 -4.75 2.20 -8.70
N LYS A 21 -4.61 3.23 -7.86
CA LYS A 21 -4.88 4.64 -8.21
C LYS A 21 -3.62 5.45 -7.94
N GLY A 22 -2.83 5.69 -8.97
CA GLY A 22 -1.49 6.27 -8.83
C GLY A 22 -0.57 5.31 -8.06
N LYS A 23 0.08 5.80 -7.02
CA LYS A 23 0.99 5.02 -6.15
C LYS A 23 0.28 4.20 -5.06
N LEU A 24 -1.02 4.41 -4.87
CA LEU A 24 -1.79 3.79 -3.78
C LEU A 24 -2.51 2.53 -4.25
N SER A 25 -2.48 1.53 -3.39
CA SER A 25 -3.24 0.30 -3.55
C SER A 25 -4.55 0.43 -2.77
N TYR A 26 -5.67 0.19 -3.43
CA TYR A 26 -7.00 0.21 -2.82
C TYR A 26 -7.61 -1.17 -2.89
N LEU A 27 -8.00 -1.69 -1.73
CA LEU A 27 -8.85 -2.87 -1.67
C LEU A 27 -10.32 -2.42 -1.67
N SER A 28 -11.14 -3.00 -2.56
CA SER A 28 -12.58 -2.76 -2.56
C SER A 28 -13.17 -3.05 -1.18
N TRP A 29 -13.82 -2.05 -0.57
CA TRP A 29 -14.42 -2.18 0.76
C TRP A 29 -15.48 -3.29 0.81
N ALA A 30 -16.26 -3.46 -0.25
CA ALA A 30 -17.31 -4.47 -0.30
C ALA A 30 -16.72 -5.89 -0.31
N TRP A 31 -15.63 -6.08 -1.07
CA TRP A 31 -14.93 -7.36 -1.08
C TRP A 31 -14.26 -7.63 0.28
N ALA A 32 -13.54 -6.64 0.83
CA ALA A 32 -12.91 -6.76 2.13
C ALA A 32 -13.91 -7.12 3.24
N TRP A 33 -15.09 -6.49 3.21
CA TRP A 33 -16.16 -6.78 4.16
C TRP A 33 -16.74 -8.17 3.97
N ALA A 34 -16.95 -8.63 2.73
CA ALA A 34 -17.40 -10.00 2.45
C ALA A 34 -16.40 -11.04 2.99
N GLU A 35 -15.10 -10.83 2.84
CA GLU A 35 -14.08 -11.72 3.39
C GLU A 35 -14.02 -11.68 4.93
N ALA A 36 -14.28 -10.54 5.53
CA ALA A 36 -14.41 -10.41 6.98
C ALA A 36 -15.59 -11.26 7.50
N LEU A 37 -16.77 -11.14 6.87
CA LEU A 37 -17.98 -11.92 7.24
C LEU A 37 -17.81 -13.43 7.00
N LYS A 38 -17.03 -13.85 6.00
CA LYS A 38 -16.68 -15.27 5.80
C LYS A 38 -15.80 -15.82 6.93
N ALA A 39 -14.93 -14.97 7.47
CA ALA A 39 -14.03 -15.36 8.56
C ALA A 39 -14.71 -15.27 9.93
N ASP A 40 -15.54 -14.28 10.12
CA ASP A 40 -16.28 -13.99 11.35
C ASP A 40 -17.67 -13.45 10.99
N PRO A 41 -18.73 -14.27 11.04
CA PRO A 41 -20.11 -13.84 10.76
C PRO A 41 -20.62 -12.73 11.70
N ASP A 42 -20.04 -12.59 12.88
CA ASP A 42 -20.38 -11.57 13.88
C ASP A 42 -19.55 -10.30 13.73
N ALA A 43 -18.71 -10.21 12.67
CA ALA A 43 -17.94 -9.01 12.40
C ALA A 43 -18.86 -7.78 12.28
N SER A 44 -18.44 -6.68 12.89
CA SER A 44 -19.19 -5.44 12.87
C SER A 44 -18.27 -4.23 12.79
N TYR A 45 -18.79 -3.09 12.35
CA TYR A 45 -18.07 -1.84 12.44
C TYR A 45 -18.97 -0.71 12.93
N LYS A 46 -18.36 0.29 13.53
CA LYS A 46 -19.00 1.49 14.03
C LYS A 46 -18.17 2.71 13.63
N THR A 47 -18.80 3.70 13.06
CA THR A 47 -18.20 5.04 12.89
C THR A 47 -18.33 5.81 14.20
N GLU A 48 -17.21 6.37 14.70
CA GLU A 48 -17.22 7.17 15.91
C GLU A 48 -17.82 8.57 15.63
N MET A 49 -18.56 9.07 16.60
CA MET A 49 -19.27 10.34 16.48
C MET A 49 -18.62 11.41 17.38
N PHE A 50 -18.50 12.63 16.87
CA PHE A 50 -17.94 13.79 17.55
C PHE A 50 -18.97 14.94 17.46
N ASP A 51 -19.60 15.30 18.56
CA ASP A 51 -20.62 16.36 18.64
C ASP A 51 -21.71 16.24 17.55
N GLY A 52 -22.18 14.99 17.31
CA GLY A 52 -23.19 14.67 16.31
C GLY A 52 -22.68 14.55 14.87
N LYS A 53 -21.37 14.71 14.62
CA LYS A 53 -20.72 14.52 13.32
C LYS A 53 -20.00 13.18 13.27
N CYS A 54 -19.98 12.54 12.11
CA CYS A 54 -19.24 11.28 11.87
C CYS A 54 -17.73 11.51 11.58
N PHE A 55 -17.20 12.65 11.97
CA PHE A 55 -15.79 13.02 11.85
C PHE A 55 -15.41 14.02 12.94
N MET A 56 -14.13 14.07 13.27
CA MET A 56 -13.52 15.11 14.09
C MET A 56 -13.06 16.25 13.17
N ASP A 57 -13.44 17.48 13.49
CA ASP A 57 -12.91 18.67 12.82
C ASP A 57 -11.50 18.99 13.33
N ILE A 58 -10.58 19.23 12.40
CA ILE A 58 -9.21 19.64 12.68
C ILE A 58 -8.88 20.84 11.79
N ASN A 59 -9.08 22.05 12.31
CA ASN A 59 -8.77 23.31 11.63
C ASN A 59 -9.34 23.38 10.20
N GLY A 60 -10.64 23.05 10.04
CA GLY A 60 -11.33 23.06 8.75
C GLY A 60 -11.06 21.85 7.87
N THR A 61 -10.23 20.91 8.31
CA THR A 61 -10.11 19.57 7.71
C THR A 61 -10.82 18.55 8.59
N ALA A 62 -10.94 17.30 8.15
CA ALA A 62 -11.66 16.29 8.90
C ALA A 62 -10.86 14.98 9.03
N MET A 63 -11.02 14.31 10.16
CA MET A 63 -10.52 12.98 10.43
C MET A 63 -11.66 12.06 10.84
N VAL A 64 -11.80 10.91 10.18
CA VAL A 64 -12.77 9.88 10.53
C VAL A 64 -12.14 8.82 11.41
N PHE A 65 -12.96 8.20 12.26
CA PHE A 65 -12.57 7.11 13.13
C PHE A 65 -13.58 5.99 12.97
N VAL A 66 -13.09 4.77 12.76
CA VAL A 66 -13.93 3.58 12.61
C VAL A 66 -13.39 2.49 13.52
N THR A 67 -14.25 1.97 14.37
CA THR A 67 -13.98 0.78 15.17
C THR A 67 -14.50 -0.43 14.43
N VAL A 68 -13.61 -1.35 14.07
CA VAL A 68 -13.95 -2.66 13.50
C VAL A 68 -13.82 -3.70 14.60
N THR A 69 -14.83 -4.55 14.75
CA THR A 69 -14.81 -5.67 15.69
C THR A 69 -14.79 -6.98 14.92
N MET A 70 -13.77 -7.80 15.15
CA MET A 70 -13.69 -9.18 14.64
C MET A 70 -13.34 -10.13 15.78
N PHE A 71 -13.98 -11.29 15.81
CA PHE A 71 -13.81 -12.30 16.84
C PHE A 71 -13.92 -11.73 18.27
N GLY A 72 -14.86 -10.79 18.43
CA GLY A 72 -15.09 -10.08 19.70
C GLY A 72 -14.02 -9.07 20.10
N LYS A 73 -12.99 -8.83 19.27
CA LYS A 73 -11.92 -7.85 19.53
C LYS A 73 -12.18 -6.56 18.75
N PRO A 74 -12.50 -5.42 19.40
CA PRO A 74 -12.60 -4.13 18.73
C PRO A 74 -11.21 -3.53 18.49
N MET A 75 -11.00 -2.92 17.33
CA MET A 75 -9.83 -2.11 17.00
C MET A 75 -10.27 -0.84 16.26
N THR A 76 -9.83 0.31 16.76
CA THR A 76 -10.17 1.62 16.17
C THR A 76 -9.06 2.07 15.23
N CYS A 77 -9.44 2.43 14.02
CA CYS A 77 -8.58 3.03 13.01
C CYS A 77 -9.01 4.48 12.78
N GLN A 78 -8.08 5.34 12.42
CA GLN A 78 -8.33 6.72 11.98
C GLN A 78 -7.79 6.95 10.58
N LEU A 79 -8.44 7.87 9.86
CA LEU A 79 -8.01 8.29 8.53
C LEU A 79 -8.39 9.75 8.27
N PRO A 80 -7.48 10.60 7.79
CA PRO A 80 -7.86 11.95 7.36
C PRO A 80 -8.73 11.87 6.10
N VAL A 81 -9.67 12.81 5.96
CA VAL A 81 -10.39 13.00 4.71
C VAL A 81 -9.46 13.67 3.73
N MET A 82 -9.02 12.92 2.70
CA MET A 82 -7.95 13.32 1.79
C MET A 82 -8.30 13.08 0.32
N ASN A 83 -7.65 13.84 -0.56
CA ASN A 83 -7.74 13.67 -2.00
C ASN A 83 -6.81 12.53 -2.51
N HIS A 84 -6.77 12.35 -3.83
CA HIS A 84 -5.95 11.32 -4.49
C HIS A 84 -4.43 11.55 -4.38
N LEU A 85 -4.00 12.74 -3.92
CA LEU A 85 -2.60 13.10 -3.65
C LEU A 85 -2.23 12.96 -2.16
N ASN A 86 -3.08 12.31 -1.35
CA ASN A 86 -2.94 12.20 0.11
C ASN A 86 -2.88 13.53 0.86
N LYS A 87 -3.42 14.61 0.27
CA LYS A 87 -3.54 15.90 0.94
C LYS A 87 -4.92 16.01 1.57
N ALA A 88 -4.98 16.48 2.82
CA ALA A 88 -6.25 16.75 3.51
C ALA A 88 -7.11 17.72 2.68
N ILE A 89 -8.41 17.45 2.67
CA ILE A 89 -9.41 18.29 2.00
C ILE A 89 -9.94 19.29 3.01
N GLU A 90 -9.87 20.58 2.67
CA GLU A 90 -10.52 21.64 3.45
C GLU A 90 -12.04 21.60 3.23
N ASN A 91 -12.81 21.73 4.32
CA ASN A 91 -14.26 21.69 4.32
C ASN A 91 -14.84 20.53 3.48
N PRO A 92 -14.47 19.27 3.78
CA PRO A 92 -14.86 18.14 2.95
C PRO A 92 -16.37 17.95 2.93
N ASP A 93 -16.91 17.63 1.76
CA ASP A 93 -18.32 17.32 1.59
C ASP A 93 -18.66 15.90 2.09
N ALA A 94 -19.95 15.58 2.11
CA ALA A 94 -20.45 14.30 2.58
C ALA A 94 -19.91 13.11 1.77
N PHE A 95 -19.63 13.28 0.46
CA PHE A 95 -19.07 12.24 -0.39
C PHE A 95 -17.62 11.92 0.00
N ALA A 96 -16.80 12.95 0.22
CA ALA A 96 -15.43 12.80 0.65
C ALA A 96 -15.34 12.14 2.03
N VAL A 97 -16.21 12.56 2.98
CA VAL A 97 -16.30 11.96 4.32
C VAL A 97 -16.71 10.50 4.24
N ASN A 98 -17.77 10.16 3.49
CA ASN A 98 -18.21 8.77 3.34
C ASN A 98 -17.12 7.88 2.70
N THR A 99 -16.42 8.40 1.69
CA THR A 99 -15.28 7.70 1.07
C THR A 99 -14.18 7.41 2.09
N ALA A 100 -13.86 8.39 2.94
CA ALA A 100 -12.86 8.21 3.99
C ALA A 100 -13.30 7.19 5.04
N ILE A 101 -14.59 7.17 5.42
CA ILE A 101 -15.16 6.16 6.34
C ILE A 101 -14.98 4.75 5.78
N MET A 102 -15.33 4.50 4.51
CA MET A 102 -15.19 3.18 3.89
C MET A 102 -13.73 2.74 3.77
N ARG A 103 -12.82 3.65 3.44
CA ARG A 103 -11.37 3.40 3.44
C ARG A 103 -10.85 3.13 4.85
N CYS A 104 -11.31 3.89 5.85
CA CYS A 104 -10.94 3.70 7.25
C CYS A 104 -11.41 2.33 7.76
N MET A 105 -12.63 1.90 7.41
CA MET A 105 -13.16 0.57 7.75
C MET A 105 -12.27 -0.54 7.13
N THR A 106 -11.90 -0.43 5.86
CA THR A 106 -11.00 -1.41 5.21
C THR A 106 -9.62 -1.44 5.89
N LYS A 107 -9.06 -0.28 6.25
CA LYS A 107 -7.82 -0.19 7.03
C LYS A 107 -7.97 -0.79 8.44
N GLY A 108 -9.16 -0.64 9.05
CA GLY A 108 -9.52 -1.31 10.32
C GLY A 108 -9.50 -2.84 10.21
N LEU A 109 -9.97 -3.41 9.10
CA LEU A 109 -9.86 -4.85 8.83
C LEU A 109 -8.39 -5.29 8.70
N ALA A 110 -7.52 -4.46 8.12
CA ALA A 110 -6.10 -4.74 8.03
C ALA A 110 -5.42 -4.80 9.40
N LEU A 111 -5.87 -4.01 10.39
CA LEU A 111 -5.38 -4.11 11.76
C LEU A 111 -5.68 -5.49 12.41
N HIS A 112 -6.71 -6.19 11.95
CA HIS A 112 -7.00 -7.57 12.34
C HIS A 112 -6.20 -8.61 11.55
N GLY A 113 -5.45 -8.19 10.50
CA GLY A 113 -4.61 -9.04 9.66
C GLY A 113 -5.11 -9.19 8.22
N LEU A 114 -6.38 -8.87 7.91
CA LEU A 114 -6.91 -9.01 6.56
C LEU A 114 -6.27 -7.99 5.62
N SER A 115 -5.52 -8.47 4.62
CA SER A 115 -4.84 -7.61 3.63
C SER A 115 -3.78 -6.63 4.18
N LEU A 116 -3.22 -6.90 5.36
CA LEU A 116 -2.27 -5.99 6.01
C LEU A 116 -1.07 -5.65 5.10
N TYR A 117 -0.62 -6.59 4.28
CA TYR A 117 0.56 -6.43 3.42
C TYR A 117 0.40 -5.37 2.32
N ILE A 118 -0.84 -4.99 1.92
CA ILE A 118 -1.06 -3.95 0.91
C ILE A 118 -0.72 -2.55 1.43
N TYR A 119 -0.71 -2.37 2.75
CA TYR A 119 -0.37 -1.10 3.40
C TYR A 119 1.12 -1.01 3.78
N ALA A 120 1.90 -2.07 3.51
CA ALA A 120 3.34 -2.04 3.76
C ALA A 120 4.00 -0.98 2.87
N GLY A 121 4.63 0.02 3.50
CA GLY A 121 5.29 1.12 2.81
C GLY A 121 4.45 2.39 2.63
N GLU A 122 3.15 2.41 2.98
CA GLU A 122 2.33 3.63 2.88
C GLU A 122 2.77 4.75 3.85
N ASP A 123 3.36 4.39 4.98
CA ASP A 123 3.79 5.33 6.03
C ASP A 123 5.31 5.64 5.95
N LEU A 124 5.98 5.29 4.84
CA LEU A 124 7.38 5.66 4.65
C LEU A 124 7.50 7.17 4.44
N PRO A 125 8.51 7.83 5.03
CA PRO A 125 8.78 9.24 4.81
C PRO A 125 8.89 9.57 3.31
N GLU A 126 8.37 10.75 2.91
CA GLU A 126 8.57 11.24 1.54
C GLU A 126 10.08 11.29 1.24
N GLY A 127 10.53 10.48 0.28
CA GLY A 127 11.94 10.34 -0.10
C GLY A 127 12.55 8.96 0.15
N GLU A 128 11.90 8.06 0.92
CA GLU A 128 12.35 6.67 1.09
C GLU A 128 11.53 5.66 0.27
N GLY A 129 10.34 6.05 -0.23
CA GLY A 129 9.61 5.29 -1.23
C GLY A 129 10.15 5.63 -2.62
N SER A 130 10.88 4.73 -3.25
CA SER A 130 11.33 4.93 -4.62
C SER A 130 10.12 5.07 -5.55
N ASP A 131 10.07 6.15 -6.34
CA ASP A 131 9.15 6.34 -7.47
C ASP A 131 9.40 5.32 -8.61
N ILE A 132 10.11 4.26 -8.30
CA ILE A 132 10.62 3.29 -9.25
C ILE A 132 9.53 2.26 -9.55
N ASP A 133 9.07 2.26 -10.79
CA ASP A 133 8.24 1.16 -11.29
C ASP A 133 9.08 -0.13 -11.29
N VAL A 134 8.69 -1.07 -10.43
CA VAL A 134 9.36 -2.36 -10.28
C VAL A 134 9.45 -3.12 -11.61
N ASN A 135 8.42 -3.03 -12.46
CA ASN A 135 8.42 -3.70 -13.77
C ASN A 135 9.46 -3.07 -14.70
N VAL A 136 9.58 -1.74 -14.71
CA VAL A 136 10.63 -1.03 -15.47
C VAL A 136 12.02 -1.45 -14.99
N MET A 137 12.20 -1.62 -13.68
CA MET A 137 13.49 -2.09 -13.14
C MET A 137 13.79 -3.54 -13.47
N ILE A 138 12.78 -4.41 -13.53
CA ILE A 138 12.93 -5.80 -13.99
C ILE A 138 13.38 -5.81 -15.45
N ASP A 139 12.79 -4.99 -16.31
CA ASP A 139 13.18 -4.86 -17.72
C ASP A 139 14.61 -4.35 -17.87
N HIS A 140 15.03 -3.38 -17.04
CA HIS A 140 16.42 -2.92 -16.99
C HIS A 140 17.41 -4.00 -16.55
N LEU A 141 17.07 -4.82 -15.55
CA LEU A 141 17.90 -5.94 -15.13
C LEU A 141 17.99 -7.00 -16.23
N ALA A 142 16.89 -7.28 -16.93
CA ALA A 142 16.88 -8.20 -18.08
C ALA A 142 17.76 -7.67 -19.22
N ALA A 143 17.73 -6.36 -19.52
CA ALA A 143 18.60 -5.75 -20.52
C ALA A 143 20.10 -5.87 -20.15
N ILE A 144 20.46 -5.70 -18.88
CA ILE A 144 21.83 -5.93 -18.38
C ILE A 144 22.25 -7.40 -18.59
N ASP A 145 21.38 -8.36 -18.28
CA ASP A 145 21.67 -9.78 -18.39
C ASP A 145 21.77 -10.24 -19.87
N ALA A 146 21.03 -9.60 -20.77
CA ALA A 146 21.02 -9.87 -22.20
C ALA A 146 22.20 -9.26 -22.98
N ALA A 147 22.92 -8.27 -22.42
CA ALA A 147 24.00 -7.57 -23.10
C ALA A 147 25.10 -8.55 -23.59
N SER A 148 25.42 -8.51 -24.88
CA SER A 148 26.35 -9.43 -25.53
C SER A 148 27.79 -8.88 -25.64
N THR A 149 27.94 -7.57 -25.45
CA THR A 149 29.23 -6.87 -25.49
C THR A 149 29.42 -5.98 -24.27
N LEU A 150 30.67 -5.58 -24.00
CA LEU A 150 30.97 -4.63 -22.90
C LEU A 150 30.38 -3.24 -23.16
N GLU A 151 30.18 -2.85 -24.40
CA GLU A 151 29.58 -1.59 -24.77
C GLU A 151 28.06 -1.61 -24.50
N GLU A 152 27.36 -2.63 -24.97
CA GLU A 152 25.93 -2.86 -24.65
C GLU A 152 25.71 -2.94 -23.12
N LEU A 153 26.59 -3.64 -22.42
CA LEU A 153 26.52 -3.73 -20.95
C LEU A 153 26.67 -2.37 -20.27
N LYS A 154 27.57 -1.52 -20.77
CA LYS A 154 27.76 -0.17 -20.24
C LYS A 154 26.52 0.69 -20.44
N ASP A 155 25.91 0.64 -21.62
CA ASP A 155 24.72 1.42 -21.95
C ASP A 155 23.50 0.96 -21.13
N ALA A 156 23.26 -0.35 -21.07
CA ALA A 156 22.20 -0.93 -20.26
C ALA A 156 22.37 -0.60 -18.76
N TYR A 157 23.62 -0.69 -18.26
CA TYR A 157 23.92 -0.32 -16.87
C TYR A 157 23.67 1.17 -16.59
N THR A 158 24.11 2.06 -17.49
CA THR A 158 23.95 3.50 -17.31
C THR A 158 22.47 3.88 -17.27
N THR A 159 21.67 3.32 -18.16
CA THR A 159 20.22 3.52 -18.23
C THR A 159 19.54 3.01 -16.94
N ALA A 160 19.84 1.79 -16.54
CA ALA A 160 19.29 1.18 -15.33
C ALA A 160 19.69 1.95 -14.05
N TYR A 161 20.96 2.35 -13.94
CA TYR A 161 21.46 3.07 -12.77
C TYR A 161 20.85 4.48 -12.66
N THR A 162 20.65 5.17 -13.80
CA THR A 162 19.96 6.45 -13.82
C THR A 162 18.48 6.31 -13.41
N ALA A 163 17.82 5.24 -13.83
CA ALA A 163 16.44 4.94 -13.45
C ALA A 163 16.30 4.61 -11.95
N CYS A 164 17.36 4.17 -11.28
CA CYS A 164 17.35 3.95 -9.82
C CYS A 164 17.22 5.25 -9.00
N GLY A 165 17.51 6.42 -9.57
CA GLY A 165 17.49 7.68 -8.83
C GLY A 165 18.31 7.58 -7.52
N VAL A 166 17.66 7.85 -6.38
CA VAL A 166 18.28 7.80 -5.05
C VAL A 166 18.10 6.45 -4.32
N ASP A 167 17.40 5.48 -4.92
CA ASP A 167 17.12 4.19 -4.30
C ASP A 167 18.36 3.30 -4.23
N LYS A 168 18.97 3.25 -3.06
CA LYS A 168 20.18 2.44 -2.80
C LYS A 168 19.97 0.95 -2.97
N SER A 169 18.76 0.44 -2.75
CA SER A 169 18.45 -0.99 -2.89
C SER A 169 18.49 -1.41 -4.36
N TRP A 170 17.85 -0.61 -5.24
CA TRP A 170 17.90 -0.84 -6.67
C TRP A 170 19.26 -0.55 -7.27
N GLN A 171 19.97 0.50 -6.83
CA GLN A 171 21.36 0.76 -7.24
C GLN A 171 22.25 -0.45 -6.98
N LYS A 172 22.13 -1.08 -5.80
CA LYS A 172 22.91 -2.28 -5.46
C LYS A 172 22.56 -3.45 -6.40
N LYS A 173 21.28 -3.74 -6.65
CA LYS A 173 20.86 -4.81 -7.56
C LYS A 173 21.41 -4.61 -8.98
N VAL A 174 21.37 -3.38 -9.48
CA VAL A 174 21.88 -3.01 -10.81
C VAL A 174 23.41 -3.15 -10.89
N ILE A 175 24.14 -2.78 -9.83
CA ILE A 175 25.59 -2.98 -9.75
C ILE A 175 25.93 -4.47 -9.74
N ASP A 176 25.25 -5.25 -8.89
CA ASP A 176 25.47 -6.71 -8.78
C ASP A 176 25.19 -7.44 -10.12
N ALA A 177 24.11 -7.07 -10.81
CA ALA A 177 23.77 -7.61 -12.13
C ALA A 177 24.84 -7.28 -13.19
N LYS A 178 25.30 -6.03 -13.23
CA LYS A 178 26.39 -5.59 -14.14
C LYS A 178 27.68 -6.35 -13.87
N ASP A 179 28.08 -6.51 -12.60
CA ASP A 179 29.35 -7.18 -12.25
C ASP A 179 29.29 -8.67 -12.59
N LYS A 180 28.14 -9.33 -12.37
CA LYS A 180 27.89 -10.70 -12.79
C LYS A 180 28.01 -10.84 -14.32
N ARG A 181 27.33 -9.97 -15.10
CA ARG A 181 27.38 -10.04 -16.56
C ARG A 181 28.76 -9.74 -17.12
N LYS A 182 29.45 -8.75 -16.57
CA LYS A 182 30.83 -8.43 -16.94
C LYS A 182 31.81 -9.60 -16.74
N GLY A 183 31.59 -10.42 -15.69
CA GLY A 183 32.34 -11.62 -15.46
C GLY A 183 32.12 -12.71 -16.54
N ALA A 184 30.88 -12.76 -17.09
CA ALA A 184 30.51 -13.72 -18.15
C ALA A 184 30.94 -13.30 -19.57
N LEU A 185 31.25 -12.00 -19.78
CA LEU A 185 31.73 -11.45 -21.07
C LEU A 185 33.25 -11.41 -21.19
N LYS A 186 33.99 -11.88 -20.22
CA LYS A 186 35.46 -12.08 -20.24
C LYS A 186 35.80 -13.50 -20.73
#